data_d540a0b4a123c1d0b240ebbb2a506831
#
_entry.id   d540a0b4a123c1d0b240ebbb2a506831
#
_cell.length_a   1.000
_cell.length_b   1.000
_cell.length_c   1.000
_cell.angle_alpha   90.00
_cell.angle_beta   90.00
_cell.angle_gamma   90.00
#
_symmetry.space_group_name_H-M   'P 1'
#
loop_
_entity.id
_entity.type
_entity.pdbx_description
1 polymer ?
#
loop_
_entity_poly.entity_id
_entity_poly.type
_entity_poly.pdbx_seq_one_letter_code
_entity_poly.pdbx_strand_id
1 'polypeptide(L)'
;MIGRSPGSLVETAEAAQRRRRRRAWPPALLVGSALVLVTFLALPVGVLLLRAIQPDAVASLALPVAAEALRLSIVTTLISLAVIIVGGTPLAYLLARYEFRGRAVLDAIVDLPVVLPPVVAGVALLLVFGRRGLLGEPLADAGLTVVFTTAAVVLAQVFVASPFYVRALKVGFAAVPRELESAALTDGADQVQAFLRITVPIAFPSFVEGVVLAWARALGEFGATIVFAGSLAGRTRTLPLAIFAALERDLDAAVALSAVLTAVAAVMFLVVRTVSRGRF
;
A
#
# COMPACT_ATOMS: atom_id res chain seq x y z
N MET A 1 -50.88 -47.81 4.99
CA MET A 1 -50.78 -46.36 5.05
C MET A 1 -49.53 -46.00 5.90
N ILE A 2 -48.47 -45.61 5.23
CA ILE A 2 -47.20 -45.24 5.91
C ILE A 2 -47.24 -43.73 6.13
N GLY A 3 -47.44 -43.33 7.39
CA GLY A 3 -47.47 -41.92 7.78
C GLY A 3 -46.05 -41.33 7.75
N ARG A 4 -45.86 -40.28 6.95
CA ARG A 4 -44.63 -39.45 6.99
C ARG A 4 -44.57 -38.79 8.36
N SER A 5 -43.42 -38.91 9.02
CA SER A 5 -43.21 -38.30 10.33
C SER A 5 -43.22 -36.74 10.25
N PRO A 6 -43.79 -36.04 11.23
CA PRO A 6 -43.85 -34.57 11.23
C PRO A 6 -42.51 -33.84 11.07
N GLY A 7 -41.39 -34.49 11.46
CA GLY A 7 -40.02 -33.99 11.33
C GLY A 7 -39.55 -33.79 9.88
N SER A 8 -39.99 -34.67 8.97
CA SER A 8 -39.58 -34.61 7.55
C SER A 8 -40.20 -33.41 6.80
N LEU A 9 -41.34 -32.89 7.27
CA LEU A 9 -41.99 -31.74 6.67
C LEU A 9 -41.36 -30.43 7.12
N VAL A 10 -40.86 -30.36 8.37
CA VAL A 10 -40.17 -29.19 8.89
C VAL A 10 -38.79 -29.03 8.23
N GLU A 11 -38.03 -30.12 8.10
CA GLU A 11 -36.73 -30.13 7.39
C GLU A 11 -36.85 -29.72 5.91
N THR A 12 -37.88 -30.20 5.22
CA THR A 12 -38.11 -29.82 3.82
C THR A 12 -38.53 -28.33 3.68
N ALA A 13 -39.29 -27.80 4.62
CA ALA A 13 -39.69 -26.41 4.65
C ALA A 13 -38.49 -25.48 4.93
N GLU A 14 -37.65 -25.84 5.89
CA GLU A 14 -36.40 -25.11 6.20
C GLU A 14 -35.40 -25.14 5.04
N ALA A 15 -35.22 -26.27 4.40
CA ALA A 15 -34.36 -26.41 3.22
C ALA A 15 -34.89 -25.60 2.02
N ALA A 16 -36.21 -25.54 1.82
CA ALA A 16 -36.86 -24.73 0.79
C ALA A 16 -36.69 -23.22 1.10
N GLN A 17 -36.80 -22.83 2.37
CA GLN A 17 -36.62 -21.44 2.83
C GLN A 17 -35.15 -20.98 2.73
N ARG A 18 -34.20 -21.86 3.03
CA ARG A 18 -32.75 -21.62 2.80
C ARG A 18 -32.40 -21.52 1.31
N ARG A 19 -33.01 -22.33 0.45
CA ARG A 19 -32.87 -22.22 -1.01
C ARG A 19 -33.50 -20.94 -1.58
N ARG A 20 -34.65 -20.49 -1.07
CA ARG A 20 -35.26 -19.22 -1.47
C ARG A 20 -34.40 -18.02 -1.05
N ARG A 21 -33.80 -18.02 0.15
CA ARG A 21 -32.87 -16.98 0.59
C ARG A 21 -31.61 -16.88 -0.28
N ARG A 22 -31.12 -18.01 -0.79
CA ARG A 22 -29.93 -18.03 -1.69
C ARG A 22 -30.21 -17.55 -3.12
N ARG A 23 -31.49 -17.42 -3.53
CA ARG A 23 -31.91 -16.98 -4.87
C ARG A 23 -32.62 -15.62 -4.87
N ALA A 24 -32.68 -14.95 -3.74
CA ALA A 24 -33.24 -13.59 -3.72
C ALA A 24 -32.22 -12.66 -4.44
N TRP A 25 -32.64 -12.13 -5.56
CA TRP A 25 -31.90 -11.08 -6.26
C TRP A 25 -31.72 -9.90 -5.28
N PRO A 26 -30.53 -9.27 -5.24
CA PRO A 26 -30.33 -8.12 -4.37
C PRO A 26 -31.36 -7.03 -4.70
N PRO A 27 -31.87 -6.30 -3.70
CA PRO A 27 -32.83 -5.24 -3.93
C PRO A 27 -32.32 -4.26 -5.00
N ALA A 28 -33.19 -3.82 -5.90
CA ALA A 28 -32.83 -2.93 -7.02
C ALA A 28 -32.05 -1.69 -6.57
N LEU A 29 -32.36 -1.16 -5.37
CA LEU A 29 -31.63 -0.05 -4.76
C LEU A 29 -30.15 -0.38 -4.46
N LEU A 30 -29.86 -1.59 -3.97
CA LEU A 30 -28.46 -2.01 -3.71
C LEU A 30 -27.68 -2.16 -5.01
N VAL A 31 -28.29 -2.75 -6.04
CA VAL A 31 -27.67 -2.86 -7.36
C VAL A 31 -27.46 -1.50 -7.98
N GLY A 32 -28.48 -0.63 -7.93
CA GLY A 32 -28.40 0.73 -8.45
C GLY A 32 -27.30 1.55 -7.80
N SER A 33 -27.24 1.57 -6.46
CA SER A 33 -26.19 2.31 -5.74
C SER A 33 -24.77 1.75 -6.01
N ALA A 34 -24.63 0.42 -6.09
CA ALA A 34 -23.36 -0.20 -6.43
C ALA A 34 -22.91 0.16 -7.87
N LEU A 35 -23.86 0.14 -8.84
CA LEU A 35 -23.56 0.52 -10.21
C LEU A 35 -23.13 1.99 -10.33
N VAL A 36 -23.82 2.90 -9.64
CA VAL A 36 -23.44 4.32 -9.61
C VAL A 36 -22.02 4.49 -9.09
N LEU A 37 -21.67 3.86 -7.96
CA LEU A 37 -20.33 3.95 -7.40
C LEU A 37 -19.28 3.33 -8.32
N VAL A 38 -19.54 2.14 -8.88
CA VAL A 38 -18.62 1.48 -9.81
C VAL A 38 -18.39 2.33 -11.05
N THR A 39 -19.46 2.90 -11.62
CA THR A 39 -19.37 3.79 -12.79
C THR A 39 -18.55 5.05 -12.45
N PHE A 40 -18.83 5.67 -11.31
CA PHE A 40 -18.07 6.84 -10.83
C PHE A 40 -16.57 6.55 -10.69
N LEU A 41 -16.19 5.37 -10.19
CA LEU A 41 -14.79 4.97 -10.04
C LEU A 41 -14.15 4.56 -11.37
N ALA A 42 -14.90 3.88 -12.26
CA ALA A 42 -14.35 3.36 -13.52
C ALA A 42 -14.26 4.42 -14.61
N LEU A 43 -15.20 5.38 -14.65
CA LEU A 43 -15.31 6.35 -15.73
C LEU A 43 -14.07 7.25 -15.86
N PRO A 44 -13.52 7.88 -14.81
CA PRO A 44 -12.33 8.71 -14.92
C PRO A 44 -11.11 7.92 -15.41
N VAL A 45 -10.92 6.69 -14.89
CA VAL A 45 -9.82 5.83 -15.29
C VAL A 45 -9.99 5.37 -16.75
N GLY A 46 -11.20 5.01 -17.14
CA GLY A 46 -11.52 4.64 -18.53
C GLY A 46 -11.25 5.78 -19.51
N VAL A 47 -11.69 6.99 -19.20
CA VAL A 47 -11.44 8.18 -20.04
C VAL A 47 -9.94 8.51 -20.12
N LEU A 48 -9.21 8.41 -19.00
CA LEU A 48 -7.76 8.59 -18.96
C LEU A 48 -7.07 7.61 -19.93
N LEU A 49 -7.39 6.33 -19.84
CA LEU A 49 -6.78 5.29 -20.68
C LEU A 49 -7.15 5.44 -22.15
N LEU A 50 -8.41 5.83 -22.46
CA LEU A 50 -8.84 6.11 -23.83
C LEU A 50 -8.12 7.32 -24.43
N ARG A 51 -7.86 8.35 -23.66
CA ARG A 51 -7.07 9.50 -24.13
C ARG A 51 -5.60 9.17 -24.30
N ALA A 52 -5.04 8.32 -23.43
CA ALA A 52 -3.63 7.95 -23.47
C ALA A 52 -3.20 7.18 -24.72
N ILE A 53 -4.14 6.57 -25.46
CA ILE A 53 -3.85 5.88 -26.74
C ILE A 53 -3.90 6.83 -27.96
N GLN A 54 -4.22 8.11 -27.77
CA GLN A 54 -4.19 9.09 -28.86
C GLN A 54 -2.75 9.37 -29.32
N PRO A 55 -2.51 9.64 -30.61
CA PRO A 55 -1.16 9.81 -31.16
C PRO A 55 -0.29 10.84 -30.43
N ASP A 56 -0.87 11.97 -30.02
CA ASP A 56 -0.17 13.07 -29.36
C ASP A 56 0.31 12.65 -27.95
N ALA A 57 -0.54 11.92 -27.20
CA ALA A 57 -0.17 11.37 -25.91
C ALA A 57 0.93 10.30 -26.04
N VAL A 58 0.82 9.41 -27.04
CA VAL A 58 1.83 8.38 -27.30
C VAL A 58 3.18 9.00 -27.69
N ALA A 59 3.19 10.03 -28.50
CA ALA A 59 4.40 10.76 -28.90
C ALA A 59 5.11 11.37 -27.67
N SER A 60 4.35 11.85 -26.68
CA SER A 60 4.90 12.41 -25.42
C SER A 60 5.65 11.39 -24.57
N LEU A 61 5.37 10.08 -24.71
CA LEU A 61 6.10 9.03 -23.99
C LEU A 61 7.53 8.81 -24.49
N ALA A 62 7.83 9.21 -25.71
CA ALA A 62 9.18 9.13 -26.28
C ALA A 62 10.16 10.15 -25.67
N LEU A 63 9.66 11.08 -24.86
CA LEU A 63 10.50 12.08 -24.19
C LEU A 63 11.37 11.45 -23.09
N PRO A 64 12.67 11.79 -23.02
CA PRO A 64 13.58 11.26 -21.98
C PRO A 64 13.07 11.45 -20.54
N VAL A 65 12.33 12.53 -20.29
CA VAL A 65 11.75 12.86 -18.97
C VAL A 65 10.80 11.77 -18.46
N ALA A 66 10.04 11.11 -19.35
CA ALA A 66 9.12 10.04 -18.96
C ALA A 66 9.89 8.81 -18.44
N ALA A 67 10.94 8.40 -19.16
CA ALA A 67 11.76 7.25 -18.77
C ALA A 67 12.54 7.52 -17.48
N GLU A 68 13.08 8.73 -17.30
CA GLU A 68 13.78 9.13 -16.09
C GLU A 68 12.85 9.14 -14.87
N ALA A 69 11.66 9.73 -15.00
CA ALA A 69 10.68 9.78 -13.91
C ALA A 69 10.17 8.38 -13.53
N LEU A 70 9.94 7.51 -14.51
CA LEU A 70 9.56 6.11 -14.28
C LEU A 70 10.67 5.35 -13.54
N ARG A 71 11.91 5.43 -14.03
CA ARG A 71 13.07 4.80 -13.39
C ARG A 71 13.23 5.26 -11.95
N LEU A 72 13.16 6.58 -11.73
CA LEU A 72 13.31 7.15 -10.39
C LEU A 72 12.18 6.67 -9.46
N SER A 73 10.93 6.67 -9.92
CA SER A 73 9.79 6.17 -9.13
C SER A 73 9.96 4.70 -8.74
N ILE A 74 10.37 3.84 -9.68
CA ILE A 74 10.58 2.42 -9.39
C ILE A 74 11.74 2.24 -8.40
N VAL A 75 12.89 2.85 -8.65
CA VAL A 75 14.06 2.71 -7.78
C VAL A 75 13.78 3.23 -6.38
N THR A 76 13.20 4.42 -6.23
CA THR A 76 12.92 4.99 -4.92
C THR A 76 11.88 4.20 -4.15
N THR A 77 10.81 3.73 -4.82
CA THR A 77 9.77 2.93 -4.15
C THR A 77 10.28 1.56 -3.72
N LEU A 78 11.16 0.92 -4.49
CA LEU A 78 11.76 -0.35 -4.11
C LEU A 78 12.72 -0.18 -2.92
N ILE A 79 13.54 0.88 -2.90
CA ILE A 79 14.40 1.19 -1.75
C ILE A 79 13.54 1.49 -0.52
N SER A 80 12.51 2.32 -0.67
CA SER A 80 11.58 2.66 0.41
C SER A 80 10.90 1.41 0.97
N LEU A 81 10.46 0.51 0.10
CA LEU A 81 9.83 -0.75 0.49
C LEU A 81 10.81 -1.65 1.24
N ALA A 82 12.05 -1.76 0.80
CA ALA A 82 13.08 -2.52 1.52
C ALA A 82 13.30 -1.97 2.94
N VAL A 83 13.40 -0.65 3.09
CA VAL A 83 13.54 0.02 4.40
C VAL A 83 12.30 -0.25 5.27
N ILE A 84 11.09 -0.13 4.69
CA ILE A 84 9.83 -0.39 5.40
C ILE A 84 9.74 -1.84 5.86
N ILE A 85 10.14 -2.81 5.03
CA ILE A 85 10.12 -4.23 5.39
C ILE A 85 11.09 -4.51 6.55
N VAL A 86 12.31 -4.03 6.44
CA VAL A 86 13.36 -4.26 7.46
C VAL A 86 12.98 -3.65 8.82
N GLY A 87 12.49 -2.41 8.84
CA GLY A 87 12.09 -1.74 10.09
C GLY A 87 10.67 -2.08 10.54
N GLY A 88 9.75 -2.21 9.61
CA GLY A 88 8.33 -2.42 9.89
C GLY A 88 7.98 -3.83 10.33
N THR A 89 8.70 -4.87 9.87
CA THR A 89 8.43 -6.26 10.28
C THR A 89 8.65 -6.47 11.78
N PRO A 90 9.81 -6.12 12.37
CA PRO A 90 10.00 -6.25 13.81
C PRO A 90 9.05 -5.35 14.61
N LEU A 91 8.75 -4.14 14.11
CA LEU A 91 7.80 -3.23 14.75
C LEU A 91 6.38 -3.83 14.76
N ALA A 92 5.91 -4.37 13.65
CA ALA A 92 4.61 -5.03 13.54
C ALA A 92 4.52 -6.25 14.47
N TYR A 93 5.59 -7.06 14.55
CA TYR A 93 5.66 -8.21 15.44
C TYR A 93 5.63 -7.79 16.91
N LEU A 94 6.42 -6.78 17.29
CA LEU A 94 6.41 -6.21 18.63
C LEU A 94 5.00 -5.74 19.04
N LEU A 95 4.34 -4.98 18.17
CA LEU A 95 2.98 -4.46 18.41
C LEU A 95 1.91 -5.56 18.41
N ALA A 96 2.12 -6.68 17.73
CA ALA A 96 1.16 -7.79 17.68
C ALA A 96 1.27 -8.73 18.89
N ARG A 97 2.50 -9.01 19.35
CA ARG A 97 2.79 -10.12 20.26
C ARG A 97 3.08 -9.71 21.69
N TYR A 98 3.57 -8.49 21.89
CA TYR A 98 4.02 -8.04 23.21
C TYR A 98 3.10 -6.96 23.79
N GLU A 99 2.86 -7.06 25.09
CA GLU A 99 2.21 -6.03 25.87
C GLU A 99 3.26 -5.32 26.75
N PHE A 100 3.40 -4.02 26.55
CA PHE A 100 4.37 -3.21 27.28
C PHE A 100 3.83 -1.79 27.52
N ARG A 101 4.39 -1.10 28.50
CA ARG A 101 4.04 0.29 28.77
C ARG A 101 4.46 1.15 27.59
N GLY A 102 3.52 1.96 27.04
CA GLY A 102 3.76 2.81 25.88
C GLY A 102 3.38 2.18 24.54
N ARG A 103 2.89 0.91 24.48
CA ARG A 103 2.41 0.26 23.25
C ARG A 103 1.38 1.11 22.50
N ALA A 104 0.40 1.69 23.24
CA ALA A 104 -0.63 2.54 22.62
C ALA A 104 -0.05 3.82 22.02
N VAL A 105 0.97 4.39 22.66
CA VAL A 105 1.67 5.59 22.13
C VAL A 105 2.46 5.22 20.86
N LEU A 106 3.17 4.11 20.87
CA LEU A 106 3.91 3.63 19.70
C LEU A 106 2.97 3.31 18.54
N ASP A 107 1.83 2.70 18.81
CA ASP A 107 0.76 2.42 17.84
C ASP A 107 0.23 3.73 17.23
N ALA A 108 -0.04 4.74 18.07
CA ALA A 108 -0.47 6.06 17.62
C ALA A 108 0.59 6.78 16.78
N ILE A 109 1.87 6.66 17.14
CA ILE A 109 2.98 7.24 16.36
C ILE A 109 3.06 6.58 14.98
N VAL A 110 2.91 5.26 14.89
CA VAL A 110 2.86 4.55 13.60
C VAL A 110 1.70 5.03 12.74
N ASP A 111 0.56 5.33 13.35
CA ASP A 111 -0.65 5.76 12.65
C ASP A 111 -0.66 7.24 12.25
N LEU A 112 0.16 8.06 12.90
CA LEU A 112 0.19 9.50 12.70
C LEU A 112 0.36 9.93 11.23
N PRO A 113 1.24 9.32 10.41
CA PRO A 113 1.41 9.70 9.01
C PRO A 113 0.16 9.49 8.14
N VAL A 114 -0.76 8.60 8.54
CA VAL A 114 -2.02 8.36 7.80
C VAL A 114 -2.99 9.54 7.96
N VAL A 115 -2.98 10.17 9.13
CA VAL A 115 -3.89 11.27 9.47
C VAL A 115 -3.34 12.62 9.00
N LEU A 116 -2.02 12.74 8.91
CA LEU A 116 -1.37 13.98 8.48
C LEU A 116 -1.63 14.28 7.00
N PRO A 117 -2.04 15.50 6.64
CA PRO A 117 -2.02 15.93 5.26
C PRO A 117 -0.61 15.76 4.67
N PRO A 118 -0.47 15.25 3.43
CA PRO A 118 0.86 14.95 2.85
C PRO A 118 1.82 16.15 2.84
N VAL A 119 1.31 17.36 2.60
CA VAL A 119 2.11 18.59 2.65
C VAL A 119 2.67 18.83 4.05
N VAL A 120 1.86 18.60 5.10
CA VAL A 120 2.29 18.74 6.50
C VAL A 120 3.39 17.73 6.85
N ALA A 121 3.26 16.49 6.34
CA ALA A 121 4.31 15.48 6.47
C ALA A 121 5.63 15.96 5.85
N GLY A 122 5.58 16.57 4.67
CA GLY A 122 6.76 17.17 4.02
C GLY A 122 7.41 18.29 4.84
N VAL A 123 6.59 19.18 5.42
CA VAL A 123 7.09 20.24 6.33
C VAL A 123 7.72 19.65 7.59
N ALA A 124 7.09 18.62 8.19
CA ALA A 124 7.65 17.94 9.35
C ALA A 124 9.03 17.31 9.04
N LEU A 125 9.18 16.67 7.89
CA LEU A 125 10.46 16.12 7.43
C LEU A 125 11.51 17.25 7.19
N LEU A 126 11.09 18.40 6.66
CA LEU A 126 11.98 19.57 6.53
C LEU A 126 12.44 20.12 7.87
N LEU A 127 11.58 20.13 8.89
CA LEU A 127 11.95 20.59 10.23
C LEU A 127 12.94 19.63 10.91
N VAL A 128 12.96 18.35 10.52
CA VAL A 128 13.92 17.39 11.05
C VAL A 128 15.22 17.37 10.23
N PHE A 129 15.13 17.22 8.91
CA PHE A 129 16.27 16.94 8.03
C PHE A 129 16.72 18.14 7.19
N GLY A 130 16.01 19.30 7.28
CA GLY A 130 16.36 20.52 6.58
C GLY A 130 17.68 21.10 7.09
N ARG A 131 18.33 21.97 6.32
CA ARG A 131 19.61 22.58 6.69
C ARG A 131 19.58 23.27 8.06
N ARG A 132 18.45 23.85 8.46
CA ARG A 132 18.20 24.48 9.77
C ARG A 132 17.30 23.60 10.66
N GLY A 133 17.13 22.34 10.30
CA GLY A 133 16.33 21.39 11.05
C GLY A 133 17.11 20.72 12.17
N LEU A 134 16.41 19.93 12.98
CA LEU A 134 16.97 19.27 14.16
C LEU A 134 18.22 18.42 13.87
N LEU A 135 18.24 17.72 12.73
CA LEU A 135 19.36 16.88 12.28
C LEU A 135 20.17 17.53 11.15
N GLY A 136 19.85 18.77 10.76
CA GLY A 136 20.47 19.46 9.62
C GLY A 136 21.95 19.72 9.80
N GLU A 137 22.34 20.34 10.92
CA GLU A 137 23.73 20.62 11.26
C GLU A 137 24.56 19.34 11.46
N PRO A 138 24.13 18.36 12.29
CA PRO A 138 24.87 17.10 12.45
C PRO A 138 25.10 16.33 11.14
N LEU A 139 24.12 16.35 10.24
CA LEU A 139 24.24 15.72 8.93
C LEU A 139 25.20 16.49 8.02
N ALA A 140 25.14 17.82 8.05
CA ALA A 140 26.06 18.67 7.27
C ALA A 140 27.53 18.50 7.72
N ASP A 141 27.77 18.42 9.03
CA ASP A 141 29.09 18.15 9.61
C ASP A 141 29.65 16.76 9.19
N ALA A 142 28.75 15.79 9.00
CA ALA A 142 29.07 14.48 8.44
C ALA A 142 29.20 14.50 6.90
N GLY A 143 29.11 15.65 6.23
CA GLY A 143 29.16 15.78 4.77
C GLY A 143 27.88 15.30 4.06
N LEU A 144 26.79 15.08 4.79
CA LEU A 144 25.54 14.55 4.25
C LEU A 144 24.50 15.68 4.08
N THR A 145 23.95 15.79 2.89
CA THR A 145 22.77 16.64 2.64
C THR A 145 21.61 15.77 2.21
N VAL A 146 20.48 15.85 2.91
CA VAL A 146 19.29 15.02 2.62
C VAL A 146 18.32 15.75 1.70
N VAL A 147 18.00 17.00 2.01
CA VAL A 147 16.98 17.78 1.29
C VAL A 147 17.35 17.96 -0.19
N PHE A 148 16.37 17.90 -1.07
CA PHE A 148 16.53 17.97 -2.52
C PHE A 148 17.39 16.86 -3.13
N THR A 149 17.43 15.68 -2.50
CA THR A 149 18.12 14.49 -2.99
C THR A 149 17.16 13.33 -3.17
N THR A 150 17.60 12.28 -3.87
CA THR A 150 16.86 11.01 -3.98
C THR A 150 16.60 10.38 -2.59
N ALA A 151 17.50 10.58 -1.63
CA ALA A 151 17.29 10.14 -0.25
C ALA A 151 16.08 10.82 0.41
N ALA A 152 15.86 12.11 0.14
CA ALA A 152 14.65 12.80 0.62
C ALA A 152 13.36 12.20 0.04
N VAL A 153 13.38 11.79 -1.25
CA VAL A 153 12.24 11.08 -1.86
C VAL A 153 11.98 9.77 -1.11
N VAL A 154 13.02 8.97 -0.87
CA VAL A 154 12.91 7.70 -0.14
C VAL A 154 12.37 7.92 1.27
N LEU A 155 12.89 8.89 2.02
CA LEU A 155 12.42 9.20 3.37
C LEU A 155 10.95 9.65 3.40
N ALA A 156 10.52 10.47 2.44
CA ALA A 156 9.12 10.87 2.32
C ALA A 156 8.22 9.67 2.06
N GLN A 157 8.61 8.78 1.14
CA GLN A 157 7.89 7.56 0.83
C GLN A 157 7.85 6.61 2.03
N VAL A 158 8.97 6.39 2.72
CA VAL A 158 9.03 5.56 3.94
C VAL A 158 8.10 6.11 5.01
N PHE A 159 8.16 7.40 5.29
CA PHE A 159 7.33 8.04 6.31
C PHE A 159 5.83 7.83 6.04
N VAL A 160 5.39 8.08 4.81
CA VAL A 160 3.96 8.04 4.46
C VAL A 160 3.45 6.62 4.24
N ALA A 161 4.29 5.68 3.80
CA ALA A 161 3.88 4.32 3.44
C ALA A 161 4.05 3.29 4.56
N SER A 162 4.93 3.53 5.55
CA SER A 162 5.19 2.59 6.65
C SER A 162 3.94 2.14 7.41
N PRO A 163 2.97 3.01 7.75
CA PRO A 163 1.78 2.60 8.48
C PRO A 163 0.98 1.50 7.79
N PHE A 164 0.89 1.56 6.46
CA PHE A 164 0.12 0.60 5.68
C PHE A 164 0.70 -0.82 5.77
N TYR A 165 2.02 -0.94 5.73
CA TYR A 165 2.72 -2.19 5.92
C TYR A 165 2.59 -2.70 7.35
N VAL A 166 2.92 -1.85 8.33
CA VAL A 166 2.95 -2.23 9.75
C VAL A 166 1.56 -2.66 10.21
N ARG A 167 0.49 -1.96 9.82
CA ARG A 167 -0.89 -2.32 10.15
C ARG A 167 -1.30 -3.67 9.58
N ALA A 168 -1.07 -3.91 8.30
CA ALA A 168 -1.42 -5.17 7.65
C ALA A 168 -0.69 -6.34 8.31
N LEU A 169 0.60 -6.21 8.53
CA LEU A 169 1.42 -7.27 9.11
C LEU A 169 1.14 -7.49 10.60
N LYS A 170 0.85 -6.42 11.36
CA LYS A 170 0.39 -6.51 12.76
C LYS A 170 -0.88 -7.37 12.87
N VAL A 171 -1.87 -7.16 11.99
CA VAL A 171 -3.08 -7.97 11.93
C VAL A 171 -2.74 -9.43 11.59
N GLY A 172 -1.87 -9.64 10.61
CA GLY A 172 -1.42 -10.98 10.24
C GLY A 172 -0.74 -11.72 11.38
N PHE A 173 0.19 -11.09 12.08
CA PHE A 173 0.85 -11.68 13.23
C PHE A 173 -0.11 -11.94 14.39
N ALA A 174 -1.07 -11.04 14.66
CA ALA A 174 -2.06 -11.22 15.70
C ALA A 174 -3.02 -12.40 15.43
N ALA A 175 -3.24 -12.73 14.16
CA ALA A 175 -4.11 -13.84 13.74
C ALA A 175 -3.46 -15.22 13.89
N VAL A 176 -2.13 -15.31 14.05
CA VAL A 176 -1.44 -16.60 14.25
C VAL A 176 -1.72 -17.12 15.68
N PRO A 177 -2.29 -18.34 15.84
CA PRO A 177 -2.55 -18.93 17.17
C PRO A 177 -1.26 -19.10 17.96
N ARG A 178 -1.25 -18.63 19.23
CA ARG A 178 -0.07 -18.73 20.12
C ARG A 178 0.25 -20.18 20.48
N GLU A 179 -0.74 -21.05 20.46
CA GLU A 179 -0.63 -22.48 20.73
C GLU A 179 0.32 -23.17 19.75
N LEU A 180 0.35 -22.76 18.49
CA LEU A 180 1.26 -23.33 17.50
C LEU A 180 2.72 -22.96 17.76
N GLU A 181 2.98 -21.72 18.18
CA GLU A 181 4.31 -21.29 18.60
C GLU A 181 4.77 -22.01 19.86
N SER A 182 3.86 -22.15 20.85
CA SER A 182 4.14 -22.85 22.11
C SER A 182 4.40 -24.34 21.89
N ALA A 183 3.66 -25.00 21.00
CA ALA A 183 3.89 -26.41 20.65
C ALA A 183 5.27 -26.60 20.01
N ALA A 184 5.68 -25.72 19.09
CA ALA A 184 7.00 -25.78 18.46
C ALA A 184 8.14 -25.60 19.49
N LEU A 185 7.98 -24.69 20.44
CA LEU A 185 8.95 -24.50 21.54
C LEU A 185 9.05 -25.74 22.42
N THR A 186 7.90 -26.43 22.68
CA THR A 186 7.87 -27.68 23.43
C THR A 186 8.57 -28.83 22.69
N ASP A 187 8.45 -28.84 21.36
CA ASP A 187 9.13 -29.81 20.48
C ASP A 187 10.62 -29.49 20.27
N GLY A 188 11.16 -28.48 20.96
CA GLY A 188 12.59 -28.14 20.97
C GLY A 188 13.01 -27.10 19.94
N ALA A 189 12.09 -26.44 19.25
CA ALA A 189 12.42 -25.28 18.43
C ALA A 189 12.80 -24.08 19.30
N ASP A 190 13.76 -23.27 18.87
CA ASP A 190 14.01 -21.96 19.47
C ASP A 190 12.99 -20.90 18.97
N GLN A 191 13.01 -19.71 19.58
CA GLN A 191 12.08 -18.63 19.24
C GLN A 191 12.19 -18.16 17.78
N VAL A 192 13.40 -18.15 17.22
CA VAL A 192 13.65 -17.76 15.84
C VAL A 192 13.12 -18.81 14.88
N GLN A 193 13.31 -20.09 15.21
CA GLN A 193 12.77 -21.22 14.44
C GLN A 193 11.23 -21.22 14.46
N ALA A 194 10.62 -21.03 15.63
CA ALA A 194 9.16 -20.90 15.74
C ALA A 194 8.63 -19.71 14.91
N PHE A 195 9.28 -18.56 14.99
CA PHE A 195 8.93 -17.39 14.17
C PHE A 195 9.05 -17.69 12.66
N LEU A 196 10.20 -18.18 12.20
CA LEU A 196 10.44 -18.37 10.77
C LEU A 196 9.65 -19.54 10.16
N ARG A 197 9.37 -20.61 10.94
CA ARG A 197 8.73 -21.83 10.41
C ARG A 197 7.23 -21.88 10.64
N ILE A 198 6.69 -21.09 11.58
CA ILE A 198 5.27 -21.09 11.94
C ILE A 198 4.66 -19.71 11.69
N THR A 199 5.16 -18.67 12.38
CA THR A 199 4.55 -17.35 12.35
C THR A 199 4.63 -16.72 10.98
N VAL A 200 5.81 -16.70 10.35
CA VAL A 200 6.01 -16.09 9.03
C VAL A 200 5.19 -16.77 7.94
N PRO A 201 5.17 -18.11 7.79
CA PRO A 201 4.36 -18.77 6.77
C PRO A 201 2.85 -18.53 6.94
N ILE A 202 2.34 -18.54 8.17
CA ILE A 202 0.90 -18.31 8.44
C ILE A 202 0.55 -16.83 8.19
N ALA A 203 1.41 -15.88 8.57
CA ALA A 203 1.23 -14.45 8.36
C ALA A 203 1.57 -13.99 6.93
N PHE A 204 2.08 -14.87 6.06
CA PHE A 204 2.56 -14.51 4.73
C PHE A 204 1.53 -13.80 3.84
N PRO A 205 0.23 -14.15 3.86
CA PRO A 205 -0.78 -13.38 3.11
C PRO A 205 -0.85 -11.93 3.53
N SER A 206 -0.78 -11.65 4.84
CA SER A 206 -0.79 -10.28 5.37
C SER A 206 0.52 -9.54 5.09
N PHE A 207 1.65 -10.27 5.04
CA PHE A 207 2.92 -9.71 4.57
C PHE A 207 2.80 -9.22 3.12
N VAL A 208 2.26 -10.04 2.23
CA VAL A 208 2.06 -9.68 0.82
C VAL A 208 1.10 -8.50 0.69
N GLU A 209 -0.01 -8.51 1.41
CA GLU A 209 -0.96 -7.39 1.46
C GLU A 209 -0.29 -6.10 1.91
N GLY A 210 0.48 -6.14 2.99
CA GLY A 210 1.22 -4.99 3.52
C GLY A 210 2.24 -4.44 2.54
N VAL A 211 2.97 -5.31 1.85
CA VAL A 211 3.92 -4.93 0.79
C VAL A 211 3.20 -4.17 -0.34
N VAL A 212 2.06 -4.69 -0.81
CA VAL A 212 1.28 -4.05 -1.88
C VAL A 212 0.76 -2.69 -1.48
N LEU A 213 0.13 -2.61 -0.30
CA LEU A 213 -0.45 -1.37 0.18
C LEU A 213 0.62 -0.29 0.38
N ALA A 214 1.75 -0.65 1.00
CA ALA A 214 2.87 0.27 1.20
C ALA A 214 3.50 0.70 -0.12
N TRP A 215 3.71 -0.24 -1.06
CA TRP A 215 4.27 0.11 -2.36
C TRP A 215 3.36 1.01 -3.17
N ALA A 216 2.06 0.70 -3.25
CA ALA A 216 1.09 1.53 -3.94
C ALA A 216 1.03 2.95 -3.33
N ARG A 217 1.08 3.04 -1.99
CA ARG A 217 1.10 4.32 -1.29
C ARG A 217 2.38 5.10 -1.54
N ALA A 218 3.55 4.44 -1.57
CA ALA A 218 4.83 5.06 -1.88
C ALA A 218 4.90 5.53 -3.35
N LEU A 219 4.40 4.71 -4.30
CA LEU A 219 4.40 5.02 -5.73
C LEU A 219 3.57 6.28 -6.05
N GLY A 220 2.42 6.43 -5.39
CA GLY A 220 1.55 7.59 -5.54
C GLY A 220 1.94 8.79 -4.68
N GLU A 221 3.08 8.76 -3.98
CA GLU A 221 3.46 9.85 -3.08
C GLU A 221 3.90 11.09 -3.87
N PHE A 222 3.24 12.20 -3.57
CA PHE A 222 3.43 13.50 -4.21
C PHE A 222 3.66 14.61 -3.17
N GLY A 223 2.74 14.75 -2.21
CA GLY A 223 2.64 15.93 -1.36
C GLY A 223 3.81 16.13 -0.41
N ALA A 224 4.26 15.09 0.28
CA ALA A 224 5.43 15.18 1.13
C ALA A 224 6.71 15.32 0.28
N THR A 225 6.75 14.63 -0.85
CA THR A 225 7.92 14.64 -1.75
C THR A 225 8.15 16.01 -2.37
N ILE A 226 7.12 16.70 -2.87
CA ILE A 226 7.29 18.02 -3.50
C ILE A 226 7.82 19.06 -2.49
N VAL A 227 7.38 18.98 -1.25
CA VAL A 227 7.80 19.91 -0.18
C VAL A 227 9.22 19.60 0.30
N PHE A 228 9.55 18.32 0.52
CA PHE A 228 10.80 17.91 1.15
C PHE A 228 11.95 17.67 0.16
N ALA A 229 11.63 17.06 -0.99
CA ALA A 229 12.62 16.71 -2.02
C ALA A 229 12.60 17.62 -3.25
N GLY A 230 11.53 18.43 -3.42
CA GLY A 230 11.33 19.21 -4.62
C GLY A 230 11.03 18.39 -5.86
N SER A 231 11.12 19.01 -7.05
CA SER A 231 10.87 18.36 -8.36
C SER A 231 12.01 18.64 -9.33
N LEU A 232 13.18 18.06 -9.09
CA LEU A 232 14.38 18.21 -9.93
C LEU A 232 14.47 17.07 -10.94
N ALA A 233 14.50 17.38 -12.23
CA ALA A 233 14.62 16.40 -13.30
C ALA A 233 15.86 15.52 -13.09
N GLY A 234 15.72 14.20 -13.31
CA GLY A 234 16.79 13.22 -13.15
C GLY A 234 17.22 12.95 -11.70
N ARG A 235 16.72 13.71 -10.70
CA ARG A 235 17.19 13.60 -9.31
C ARG A 235 16.09 13.33 -8.29
N THR A 236 14.96 14.07 -8.34
CA THR A 236 13.87 13.92 -7.37
C THR A 236 12.49 13.87 -8.03
N ARG A 237 12.39 14.13 -9.33
CA ARG A 237 11.13 14.16 -10.06
C ARG A 237 10.62 12.74 -10.32
N THR A 238 9.82 12.20 -9.39
CA THR A 238 9.07 10.96 -9.56
C THR A 238 7.93 11.11 -10.58
N LEU A 239 7.29 10.01 -11.00
CA LEU A 239 6.15 10.05 -11.91
C LEU A 239 5.03 10.99 -11.45
N PRO A 240 4.53 10.96 -10.20
CA PRO A 240 3.53 11.94 -9.75
C PRO A 240 4.00 13.38 -9.89
N LEU A 241 5.26 13.67 -9.61
CA LEU A 241 5.84 15.01 -9.78
C LEU A 241 6.00 15.40 -11.25
N ALA A 242 6.31 14.44 -12.12
CA ALA A 242 6.39 14.66 -13.56
C ALA A 242 5.01 14.93 -14.17
N ILE A 243 3.97 14.19 -13.72
CA ILE A 243 2.58 14.44 -14.13
C ILE A 243 2.16 15.86 -13.75
N PHE A 244 2.43 16.27 -12.51
CA PHE A 244 2.09 17.62 -12.06
C PHE A 244 2.81 18.70 -12.87
N ALA A 245 4.10 18.54 -13.13
CA ALA A 245 4.87 19.48 -13.94
C ALA A 245 4.41 19.51 -15.42
N ALA A 246 3.92 18.39 -15.94
CA ALA A 246 3.37 18.32 -17.29
C ALA A 246 2.00 19.02 -17.38
N LEU A 247 1.13 18.89 -16.37
CA LEU A 247 -0.19 19.55 -16.35
C LEU A 247 -0.12 21.07 -16.54
N GLU A 248 0.97 21.70 -16.12
CA GLU A 248 1.16 23.15 -16.29
C GLU A 248 1.51 23.57 -17.73
N ARG A 249 1.89 22.61 -18.59
CA ARG A 249 2.46 22.90 -19.92
C ARG A 249 1.78 22.16 -21.06
N ASP A 250 1.49 20.88 -20.86
CA ASP A 250 1.03 19.96 -21.88
C ASP A 250 0.14 18.88 -21.25
N LEU A 251 -1.16 18.96 -21.53
CA LEU A 251 -2.15 18.02 -21.00
C LEU A 251 -1.95 16.61 -21.56
N ASP A 252 -1.54 16.47 -22.82
CA ASP A 252 -1.37 15.16 -23.45
C ASP A 252 -0.16 14.42 -22.86
N ALA A 253 0.92 15.14 -22.56
CA ALA A 253 2.05 14.60 -21.80
C ALA A 253 1.64 14.17 -20.37
N ALA A 254 0.81 14.97 -19.69
CA ALA A 254 0.31 14.61 -18.36
C ALA A 254 -0.59 13.36 -18.40
N VAL A 255 -1.46 13.25 -19.40
CA VAL A 255 -2.32 12.07 -19.62
C VAL A 255 -1.46 10.84 -19.90
N ALA A 256 -0.47 10.95 -20.76
CA ALA A 256 0.45 9.86 -21.09
C ALA A 256 1.19 9.35 -19.85
N LEU A 257 1.81 10.23 -19.05
CA LEU A 257 2.49 9.87 -17.81
C LEU A 257 1.54 9.26 -16.77
N SER A 258 0.31 9.77 -16.68
CA SER A 258 -0.72 9.23 -15.79
C SER A 258 -1.13 7.81 -16.18
N ALA A 259 -1.21 7.52 -17.48
CA ALA A 259 -1.48 6.17 -17.97
C ALA A 259 -0.31 5.21 -17.65
N VAL A 260 0.94 5.66 -17.79
CA VAL A 260 2.11 4.87 -17.38
C VAL A 260 2.05 4.54 -15.89
N LEU A 261 1.78 5.53 -15.03
CA LEU A 261 1.65 5.31 -13.59
C LEU A 261 0.52 4.32 -13.28
N THR A 262 -0.61 4.46 -13.94
CA THR A 262 -1.76 3.55 -13.80
C THR A 262 -1.42 2.14 -14.26
N ALA A 263 -0.72 1.98 -15.36
CA ALA A 263 -0.26 0.68 -15.86
C ALA A 263 0.71 0.01 -14.90
N VAL A 264 1.69 0.75 -14.37
CA VAL A 264 2.64 0.23 -13.37
C VAL A 264 1.90 -0.24 -12.11
N ALA A 265 0.96 0.54 -11.62
CA ALA A 265 0.14 0.17 -10.46
C ALA A 265 -0.72 -1.07 -10.75
N ALA A 266 -1.35 -1.15 -11.93
CA ALA A 266 -2.17 -2.29 -12.33
C ALA A 266 -1.34 -3.57 -12.49
N VAL A 267 -0.17 -3.50 -13.13
CA VAL A 267 0.74 -4.66 -13.28
C VAL A 267 1.16 -5.19 -11.91
N MET A 268 1.56 -4.31 -11.00
CA MET A 268 1.94 -4.74 -9.65
C MET A 268 0.78 -5.38 -8.90
N PHE A 269 -0.41 -4.79 -8.98
CA PHE A 269 -1.62 -5.36 -8.37
C PHE A 269 -1.91 -6.77 -8.92
N LEU A 270 -1.79 -6.96 -10.24
CA LEU A 270 -1.98 -8.27 -10.87
C LEU A 270 -0.92 -9.28 -10.46
N VAL A 271 0.36 -8.90 -10.45
CA VAL A 271 1.47 -9.78 -10.03
C VAL A 271 1.23 -10.27 -8.60
N VAL A 272 0.88 -9.38 -7.70
CA VAL A 272 0.62 -9.77 -6.31
C VAL A 272 -0.61 -10.66 -6.18
N ARG A 273 -1.69 -10.35 -6.90
CA ARG A 273 -2.91 -11.18 -6.90
C ARG A 273 -2.65 -12.59 -7.40
N THR A 274 -1.77 -12.77 -8.39
CA THR A 274 -1.39 -14.10 -8.89
C THR A 274 -0.53 -14.87 -7.90
N VAL A 275 0.43 -14.21 -7.25
CA VAL A 275 1.29 -14.79 -6.21
C VAL A 275 0.45 -15.22 -4.98
N SER A 276 -0.52 -14.40 -4.59
CA SER A 276 -1.41 -14.71 -3.46
C SER A 276 -2.35 -15.90 -3.76
N ARG A 277 -2.84 -16.02 -4.99
CA ARG A 277 -3.75 -17.14 -5.38
C ARG A 277 -3.07 -18.49 -5.53
N GLY A 278 -1.79 -18.55 -5.81
CA GLY A 278 -1.05 -19.79 -6.01
C GLY A 278 -0.68 -20.53 -4.72
N ARG A 279 -1.08 -20.02 -3.55
CA ARG A 279 -0.76 -20.59 -2.23
C ARG A 279 -1.98 -20.96 -1.37
N PHE A 280 -3.20 -20.93 -1.96
CA PHE A 280 -4.44 -21.44 -1.33
C PHE A 280 -4.99 -22.64 -2.08
#